data_1054c3683f37f4c6c0cda783d980faab
#
_entry.id   1054c3683f37f4c6c0cda783d980faab
#
_cell.length_a   1.000
_cell.length_b   1.000
_cell.length_c   1.000
_cell.angle_alpha   90.00
_cell.angle_beta   90.00
_cell.angle_gamma   90.00
#
_symmetry.space_group_name_H-M   'P 1'
#
loop_
_entity.id
_entity.type
_entity.pdbx_description
1 polymer ?
#
loop_
_entity_poly.entity_id
_entity_poly.type
_entity_poly.pdbx_seq_one_letter_code
_entity_poly.pdbx_strand_id
1 'polypeptide(L)'
;MRLLLLLALLLGSSAAAQEARLVLRDVVVPERSGSVRQDTTGMESRDHEGKTIYLGDVLMPLGEGAVASAGLDFDPYSEMPVVSLELAPASAARFSDLTGERVGLALAIVLDGRVLLAPTINERIPNGRIQISGQFSLDEARSVVATIRAATGAADSRR
;
A
#
# COMPACT_ATOMS: atom_id res chain seq x y z
N MET A 1 -55.12 18.05 25.92
CA MET A 1 -54.23 18.53 24.84
C MET A 1 -52.83 18.03 25.15
N ARG A 2 -52.43 16.91 24.54
CA ARG A 2 -51.14 16.23 24.75
C ARG A 2 -50.20 16.62 23.60
N LEU A 3 -49.18 17.41 23.92
CA LEU A 3 -48.12 17.82 22.99
C LEU A 3 -47.10 16.65 22.88
N LEU A 4 -47.11 15.95 21.78
CA LEU A 4 -46.13 14.90 21.45
C LEU A 4 -44.90 15.60 20.85
N LEU A 5 -43.81 15.65 21.63
CA LEU A 5 -42.48 16.10 21.18
C LEU A 5 -41.85 14.93 20.41
N LEU A 6 -41.82 15.02 19.08
CA LEU A 6 -41.05 14.11 18.20
C LEU A 6 -39.57 14.50 18.27
N LEU A 7 -38.79 13.78 19.06
CA LEU A 7 -37.33 13.91 19.09
C LEU A 7 -36.78 13.13 17.89
N ALA A 8 -36.49 13.84 16.78
CA ALA A 8 -35.78 13.29 15.64
C ALA A 8 -34.33 13.04 16.03
N LEU A 9 -34.01 11.77 16.24
CA LEU A 9 -32.64 11.31 16.44
C LEU A 9 -31.90 11.40 15.10
N LEU A 10 -31.17 12.48 14.87
CA LEU A 10 -30.20 12.60 13.80
C LEU A 10 -29.05 11.63 14.10
N LEU A 11 -29.16 10.42 13.59
CA LEU A 11 -28.01 9.52 13.46
C LEU A 11 -27.05 10.13 12.43
N GLY A 12 -26.17 10.99 12.93
CA GLY A 12 -25.00 11.43 12.19
C GLY A 12 -24.14 10.21 11.89
N SER A 13 -24.29 9.66 10.66
CA SER A 13 -23.36 8.70 10.11
C SER A 13 -22.01 9.43 9.96
N SER A 14 -21.19 9.35 11.00
CA SER A 14 -19.77 9.71 10.90
C SER A 14 -19.16 8.68 9.94
N ALA A 15 -19.11 9.01 8.65
CA ALA A 15 -18.23 8.35 7.72
C ALA A 15 -16.81 8.72 8.18
N ALA A 16 -16.30 7.98 9.17
CA ALA A 16 -14.87 7.97 9.43
C ALA A 16 -14.23 7.63 8.08
N ALA A 17 -13.46 8.60 7.56
CA ALA A 17 -12.67 8.37 6.36
C ALA A 17 -11.86 7.10 6.62
N GLN A 18 -12.25 6.01 5.95
CA GLN A 18 -11.60 4.72 6.11
C GLN A 18 -10.23 4.88 5.50
N GLU A 19 -9.22 5.04 6.36
CA GLU A 19 -7.84 5.13 5.90
C GLU A 19 -7.56 3.89 5.04
N ALA A 20 -7.01 4.14 3.86
CA ALA A 20 -6.72 3.05 2.93
C ALA A 20 -5.77 2.06 3.60
N ARG A 21 -6.17 0.80 3.68
CA ARG A 21 -5.39 -0.28 4.29
C ARG A 21 -4.12 -0.59 3.50
N LEU A 22 -4.16 -0.41 2.17
CA LEU A 22 -3.02 -0.53 1.27
C LEU A 22 -2.56 0.87 0.86
N VAL A 23 -1.31 1.21 1.13
CA VAL A 23 -0.73 2.52 0.83
C VAL A 23 0.70 2.40 0.31
N LEU A 24 1.10 3.34 -0.54
CA LEU A 24 2.50 3.57 -0.90
C LEU A 24 3.04 4.72 -0.04
N ARG A 25 4.17 4.50 0.62
CA ARG A 25 4.78 5.46 1.52
C ARG A 25 6.21 5.78 1.12
N ASP A 26 6.64 6.97 1.50
CA ASP A 26 8.05 7.35 1.43
C ASP A 26 8.88 6.51 2.40
N VAL A 27 10.15 6.31 2.05
CA VAL A 27 11.15 5.70 2.93
C VAL A 27 12.20 6.74 3.24
N VAL A 28 12.29 7.10 4.51
CA VAL A 28 13.28 8.06 4.98
C VAL A 28 14.55 7.32 5.38
N VAL A 29 15.67 7.66 4.77
CA VAL A 29 16.99 7.19 5.19
C VAL A 29 17.54 8.18 6.20
N PRO A 30 17.76 7.80 7.48
CA PRO A 30 18.42 8.67 8.43
C PRO A 30 19.83 8.99 7.92
N GLU A 31 20.10 10.25 7.61
CA GLU A 31 21.45 10.66 7.22
C GLU A 31 22.42 10.34 8.36
N ARG A 32 23.54 9.71 8.02
CA ARG A 32 24.65 9.40 8.94
C ARG A 32 25.39 10.64 9.43
N SER A 33 24.89 11.82 9.20
CA SER A 33 25.52 13.09 9.59
C SER A 33 24.65 13.80 10.61
N GLY A 34 25.08 13.81 11.84
CA GLY A 34 24.89 14.65 13.04
C GLY A 34 23.83 15.74 13.15
N SER A 35 22.92 15.88 12.26
CA SER A 35 21.76 16.75 12.34
C SER A 35 20.48 15.98 11.98
N VAL A 36 20.00 15.20 12.97
CA VAL A 36 18.62 14.72 12.96
C VAL A 36 17.74 15.96 12.91
N ARG A 37 17.08 16.20 11.79
CA ARG A 37 15.90 17.06 11.80
C ARG A 37 14.89 16.35 12.70
N GLN A 38 14.64 16.93 13.86
CA GLN A 38 13.72 16.42 14.90
C GLN A 38 12.25 16.37 14.45
N ASP A 39 11.98 16.58 13.16
CA ASP A 39 10.64 16.61 12.56
C ASP A 39 10.31 15.39 11.69
N THR A 40 11.16 14.37 11.70
CA THR A 40 10.86 13.15 10.98
C THR A 40 9.95 12.29 11.85
N THR A 41 8.66 12.51 11.76
CA THR A 41 7.62 11.59 12.30
C THR A 41 7.64 10.29 11.48
N GLY A 42 8.84 9.72 11.32
CA GLY A 42 9.04 8.44 10.65
C GLY A 42 8.62 7.33 11.59
N MET A 43 7.60 6.58 11.24
CA MET A 43 7.24 5.36 11.96
C MET A 43 8.31 4.30 11.65
N GLU A 44 9.05 3.90 12.69
CA GLU A 44 9.97 2.77 12.57
C GLU A 44 9.19 1.52 12.19
N SER A 45 9.62 0.83 11.16
CA SER A 45 9.04 -0.41 10.70
C SER A 45 10.14 -1.39 10.29
N ARG A 46 9.77 -2.65 10.13
CA ARG A 46 10.67 -3.67 9.58
C ARG A 46 10.13 -4.13 8.24
N ASP A 47 11.03 -4.21 7.25
CA ASP A 47 10.68 -4.87 6.00
C ASP A 47 10.61 -6.39 6.19
N HIS A 48 10.26 -7.11 5.13
CA HIS A 48 10.12 -8.57 5.16
C HIS A 48 11.46 -9.30 5.39
N GLU A 49 12.60 -8.64 5.22
CA GLU A 49 13.94 -9.15 5.52
C GLU A 49 14.40 -8.84 6.96
N GLY A 50 13.55 -8.16 7.74
CA GLY A 50 13.84 -7.75 9.12
C GLY A 50 14.72 -6.51 9.24
N LYS A 51 15.02 -5.83 8.11
CA LYS A 51 15.77 -4.58 8.10
C LYS A 51 14.89 -3.44 8.60
N THR A 52 15.42 -2.64 9.52
CA THR A 52 14.72 -1.43 10.00
C THR A 52 14.68 -0.38 8.90
N ILE A 53 13.48 0.10 8.60
CA ILE A 53 13.23 1.23 7.71
C ILE A 53 12.37 2.26 8.43
N TYR A 54 12.46 3.51 8.00
CA TYR A 54 11.64 4.59 8.53
C TYR A 54 10.64 5.03 7.46
N LEU A 55 9.35 4.91 7.77
CA LEU A 55 8.27 5.27 6.86
C LEU A 55 7.97 6.76 6.99
N GLY A 56 8.08 7.48 5.89
CA GLY A 56 7.66 8.87 5.75
C GLY A 56 6.16 8.99 5.43
N ASP A 57 5.81 10.02 4.67
CA ASP A 57 4.44 10.34 4.31
C ASP A 57 3.77 9.28 3.43
N VAL A 58 2.44 9.23 3.48
CA VAL A 58 1.63 8.49 2.52
C VAL A 58 1.64 9.24 1.19
N LEU A 59 2.24 8.64 0.17
CA LEU A 59 2.36 9.22 -1.16
C LEU A 59 1.16 8.89 -2.05
N MET A 60 0.65 7.67 -1.91
CA MET A 60 -0.48 7.21 -2.70
C MET A 60 -1.30 6.17 -1.92
N PRO A 61 -2.53 6.51 -1.50
CA PRO A 61 -3.46 5.53 -0.96
C PRO A 61 -4.04 4.68 -2.09
N LEU A 62 -4.11 3.37 -1.86
CA LEU A 62 -4.69 2.39 -2.77
C LEU A 62 -5.96 1.81 -2.14
N GLY A 63 -6.99 2.66 -2.01
CA GLY A 63 -8.30 2.30 -1.48
C GLY A 63 -9.18 1.56 -2.48
N GLU A 64 -10.49 1.54 -2.21
CA GLU A 64 -11.49 0.91 -3.06
C GLU A 64 -11.43 1.42 -4.50
N GLY A 65 -11.40 0.49 -5.46
CA GLY A 65 -11.31 0.80 -6.89
C GLY A 65 -9.93 1.26 -7.39
N ALA A 66 -8.93 1.38 -6.52
CA ALA A 66 -7.58 1.77 -6.92
C ALA A 66 -6.79 0.62 -7.56
N VAL A 67 -7.11 -0.62 -7.21
CA VAL A 67 -6.51 -1.85 -7.73
C VAL A 67 -7.55 -2.58 -8.58
N ALA A 68 -7.25 -2.82 -9.84
CA ALA A 68 -8.15 -3.53 -10.75
C ALA A 68 -8.15 -5.04 -10.47
N SER A 69 -6.96 -5.61 -10.29
CA SER A 69 -6.83 -7.03 -9.96
C SER A 69 -5.64 -7.28 -9.03
N ALA A 70 -5.77 -8.34 -8.23
CA ALA A 70 -4.71 -8.85 -7.37
C ALA A 70 -4.69 -10.38 -7.44
N GLY A 71 -3.51 -10.98 -7.47
CA GLY A 71 -3.37 -12.42 -7.57
C GLY A 71 -2.06 -12.96 -7.05
N LEU A 72 -2.07 -14.27 -6.87
CA LEU A 72 -0.88 -15.04 -6.59
C LEU A 72 -0.25 -15.51 -7.91
N ASP A 73 1.01 -15.29 -8.05
CA ASP A 73 1.82 -15.74 -9.17
C ASP A 73 3.10 -16.40 -8.66
N PHE A 74 3.96 -16.90 -9.55
CA PHE A 74 5.24 -17.48 -9.20
C PHE A 74 6.35 -16.80 -10.01
N ASP A 75 7.43 -16.45 -9.33
CA ASP A 75 8.61 -15.96 -10.01
C ASP A 75 9.18 -17.04 -10.92
N PRO A 76 9.41 -16.77 -12.22
CA PRO A 76 9.80 -17.79 -13.19
C PRO A 76 11.20 -18.35 -12.99
N TYR A 77 12.03 -17.70 -12.18
CA TYR A 77 13.41 -18.12 -11.93
C TYR A 77 13.59 -18.84 -10.60
N SER A 78 12.93 -18.32 -9.55
CA SER A 78 13.05 -18.87 -8.19
C SER A 78 11.90 -19.80 -7.82
N GLU A 79 10.83 -19.85 -8.62
CA GLU A 79 9.58 -20.56 -8.33
C GLU A 79 8.91 -20.14 -7.00
N MET A 80 9.37 -19.02 -6.42
CA MET A 80 8.80 -18.49 -5.19
C MET A 80 7.47 -17.80 -5.44
N PRO A 81 6.52 -17.89 -4.50
CA PRO A 81 5.25 -17.19 -4.63
C PRO A 81 5.45 -15.67 -4.58
N VAL A 82 4.79 -14.96 -5.47
CA VAL A 82 4.76 -13.51 -5.56
C VAL A 82 3.32 -13.01 -5.59
N VAL A 83 3.09 -11.81 -5.08
CA VAL A 83 1.79 -11.15 -5.16
C VAL A 83 1.84 -10.14 -6.31
N SER A 84 0.98 -10.36 -7.31
CA SER A 84 0.85 -9.50 -8.48
C SER A 84 -0.35 -8.57 -8.33
N LEU A 85 -0.15 -7.28 -8.56
CA LEU A 85 -1.20 -6.27 -8.57
C LEU A 85 -1.23 -5.56 -9.91
N GLU A 86 -2.43 -5.27 -10.39
CA GLU A 86 -2.67 -4.39 -11.51
C GLU A 86 -3.53 -3.21 -11.03
N LEU A 87 -2.99 -2.01 -11.14
CA LEU A 87 -3.69 -0.80 -10.73
C LEU A 87 -4.78 -0.43 -11.74
N ALA A 88 -5.88 0.14 -11.26
CA ALA A 88 -6.89 0.73 -12.12
C ALA A 88 -6.28 1.88 -12.96
N PRO A 89 -6.81 2.20 -14.15
CA PRO A 89 -6.17 3.15 -15.08
C PRO A 89 -5.80 4.50 -14.47
N ALA A 90 -6.68 5.08 -13.66
CA ALA A 90 -6.40 6.36 -12.99
C ALA A 90 -5.27 6.24 -11.95
N SER A 91 -5.24 5.12 -11.21
CA SER A 91 -4.17 4.83 -10.24
C SER A 91 -2.87 4.50 -10.94
N ALA A 92 -2.91 3.79 -12.07
CA ALA A 92 -1.73 3.47 -12.88
C ALA A 92 -1.05 4.74 -13.42
N ALA A 93 -1.82 5.72 -13.89
CA ALA A 93 -1.29 7.01 -14.34
C ALA A 93 -0.58 7.75 -13.18
N ARG A 94 -1.23 7.86 -12.02
CA ARG A 94 -0.63 8.48 -10.82
C ARG A 94 0.62 7.75 -10.34
N PHE A 95 0.61 6.42 -10.37
CA PHE A 95 1.75 5.59 -10.01
C PHE A 95 2.92 5.78 -10.98
N SER A 96 2.64 5.90 -12.27
CA SER A 96 3.64 6.21 -13.30
C SER A 96 4.32 7.55 -13.02
N ASP A 97 3.56 8.60 -12.70
CA ASP A 97 4.11 9.91 -12.37
C ASP A 97 4.93 9.85 -11.08
N LEU A 98 4.37 9.25 -10.02
CA LEU A 98 5.04 9.06 -8.74
C LEU A 98 6.39 8.34 -8.89
N THR A 99 6.42 7.22 -9.63
CA THR A 99 7.67 6.46 -9.84
C THR A 99 8.66 7.22 -10.70
N GLY A 100 8.19 8.00 -11.68
CA GLY A 100 9.04 8.86 -12.51
C GLY A 100 9.75 9.96 -11.72
N GLU A 101 9.08 10.54 -10.73
CA GLU A 101 9.63 11.57 -9.84
C GLU A 101 10.56 11.01 -8.75
N ARG A 102 10.50 9.69 -8.53
CA ARG A 102 11.19 9.00 -7.42
C ARG A 102 12.25 8.00 -7.87
N VAL A 103 12.76 8.13 -9.07
CA VAL A 103 13.88 7.30 -9.54
C VAL A 103 15.09 7.48 -8.60
N GLY A 104 15.65 6.37 -8.14
CA GLY A 104 16.75 6.32 -7.16
C GLY A 104 16.31 6.35 -5.70
N LEU A 105 15.03 6.55 -5.41
CA LEU A 105 14.49 6.55 -4.05
C LEU A 105 13.76 5.24 -3.75
N ALA A 106 13.66 4.89 -2.47
CA ALA A 106 12.89 3.74 -2.04
C ALA A 106 11.40 4.10 -1.87
N LEU A 107 10.52 3.15 -2.21
CA LEU A 107 9.08 3.28 -2.09
C LEU A 107 8.52 2.09 -1.32
N ALA A 108 7.93 2.32 -0.14
CA ALA A 108 7.38 1.25 0.67
C ALA A 108 5.93 0.94 0.28
N ILE A 109 5.62 -0.35 0.12
CA ILE A 109 4.27 -0.88 -0.02
C ILE A 109 3.84 -1.38 1.35
N VAL A 110 2.82 -0.75 1.91
CA VAL A 110 2.36 -1.01 3.28
C VAL A 110 0.90 -1.47 3.26
N LEU A 111 0.61 -2.60 3.90
CA LEU A 111 -0.72 -3.17 4.07
C LEU A 111 -1.00 -3.30 5.58
N ASP A 112 -2.09 -2.69 6.05
CA ASP A 112 -2.48 -2.69 7.47
C ASP A 112 -1.32 -2.29 8.43
N GLY A 113 -0.51 -1.31 8.02
CA GLY A 113 0.65 -0.86 8.78
C GLY A 113 1.88 -1.76 8.69
N ARG A 114 1.80 -2.93 8.02
CA ARG A 114 2.92 -3.83 7.77
C ARG A 114 3.57 -3.52 6.42
N VAL A 115 4.88 -3.35 6.41
CA VAL A 115 5.65 -3.24 5.16
C VAL A 115 5.70 -4.60 4.47
N LEU A 116 5.19 -4.65 3.25
CA LEU A 116 5.30 -5.85 2.40
C LEU A 116 6.62 -5.85 1.62
N LEU A 117 6.98 -4.69 1.07
CA LEU A 117 8.18 -4.50 0.27
C LEU A 117 8.57 -3.02 0.28
N ALA A 118 9.86 -2.71 0.18
CA ALA A 118 10.37 -1.35 0.06
C ALA A 118 11.51 -1.27 -0.97
N PRO A 119 11.22 -1.45 -2.28
CA PRO A 119 12.23 -1.45 -3.33
C PRO A 119 12.73 -0.04 -3.63
N THR A 120 13.96 0.06 -4.14
CA THR A 120 14.42 1.25 -4.83
C THR A 120 13.81 1.31 -6.24
N ILE A 121 13.26 2.45 -6.61
CA ILE A 121 12.72 2.69 -7.95
C ILE A 121 13.88 2.92 -8.90
N ASN A 122 14.12 2.01 -9.83
CA ASN A 122 15.21 2.11 -10.80
C ASN A 122 14.81 2.90 -12.04
N GLU A 123 13.52 2.87 -12.39
CA GLU A 123 12.96 3.58 -13.54
C GLU A 123 11.46 3.86 -13.34
N ARG A 124 10.91 4.73 -14.18
CA ARG A 124 9.48 5.00 -14.25
C ARG A 124 8.71 3.71 -14.59
N ILE A 125 7.61 3.43 -13.88
CA ILE A 125 6.78 2.25 -14.09
C ILE A 125 5.45 2.67 -14.75
N PRO A 126 5.34 2.61 -16.08
CA PRO A 126 4.21 3.21 -16.80
C PRO A 126 2.92 2.38 -16.74
N ASN A 127 3.01 1.07 -16.49
CA ASN A 127 1.89 0.15 -16.72
C ASN A 127 1.05 -0.15 -15.48
N GLY A 128 1.36 0.45 -14.32
CA GLY A 128 0.63 0.21 -13.07
C GLY A 128 0.67 -1.23 -12.57
N ARG A 129 1.64 -2.02 -13.03
CA ARG A 129 1.87 -3.38 -12.54
C ARG A 129 2.88 -3.37 -11.41
N ILE A 130 2.50 -4.00 -10.31
CA ILE A 130 3.32 -4.10 -9.11
C ILE A 130 3.46 -5.59 -8.79
N GLN A 131 4.69 -6.05 -8.64
CA GLN A 131 4.99 -7.38 -8.16
C GLN A 131 5.65 -7.27 -6.80
N ILE A 132 5.04 -7.90 -5.81
CA ILE A 132 5.56 -7.97 -4.45
C ILE A 132 6.21 -9.33 -4.29
N SER A 133 7.53 -9.34 -4.35
CA SER A 133 8.37 -10.52 -4.11
C SER A 133 8.94 -10.47 -2.69
N GLY A 134 9.18 -11.64 -2.11
CA GLY A 134 9.75 -11.77 -0.77
C GLY A 134 9.85 -13.23 -0.37
N GLN A 135 10.32 -13.49 0.84
CA GLN A 135 10.33 -14.84 1.40
C GLN A 135 8.95 -15.24 1.94
N PHE A 136 7.93 -15.14 1.07
CA PHE A 136 6.58 -15.56 1.44
C PHE A 136 6.44 -17.08 1.33
N SER A 137 5.84 -17.68 2.33
CA SER A 137 5.22 -19.00 2.14
C SER A 137 3.99 -18.84 1.23
N LEU A 138 3.57 -19.94 0.62
CA LEU A 138 2.38 -19.95 -0.24
C LEU A 138 1.12 -19.45 0.51
N ASP A 139 0.98 -19.81 1.79
CA ASP A 139 -0.18 -19.42 2.59
C ASP A 139 -0.12 -17.94 2.99
N GLU A 140 1.06 -17.38 3.28
CA GLU A 140 1.24 -15.96 3.51
C GLU A 140 0.90 -15.15 2.27
N ALA A 141 1.40 -15.53 1.09
CA ALA A 141 1.09 -14.85 -0.16
C ALA A 141 -0.42 -14.87 -0.47
N ARG A 142 -1.09 -16.01 -0.26
CA ARG A 142 -2.56 -16.11 -0.37
C ARG A 142 -3.29 -15.17 0.59
N SER A 143 -2.83 -15.10 1.83
CA SER A 143 -3.41 -14.22 2.85
C SER A 143 -3.26 -12.75 2.47
N VAL A 144 -2.08 -12.35 1.99
CA VAL A 144 -1.82 -10.98 1.50
C VAL A 144 -2.76 -10.64 0.34
N VAL A 145 -2.89 -11.52 -0.67
CA VAL A 145 -3.81 -11.33 -1.80
C VAL A 145 -5.25 -11.17 -1.32
N ALA A 146 -5.72 -12.02 -0.43
CA ALA A 146 -7.08 -11.96 0.11
C ALA A 146 -7.32 -10.63 0.86
N THR A 147 -6.36 -10.19 1.65
CA THR A 147 -6.43 -8.93 2.40
C THR A 147 -6.46 -7.72 1.45
N ILE A 148 -5.62 -7.71 0.41
CA ILE A 148 -5.60 -6.64 -0.59
C ILE A 148 -6.96 -6.58 -1.32
N ARG A 149 -7.50 -7.71 -1.76
CA ARG A 149 -8.82 -7.75 -2.41
C ARG A 149 -9.92 -7.23 -1.52
N ALA A 150 -9.93 -7.62 -0.26
CA ALA A 150 -10.91 -7.14 0.71
C ALA A 150 -10.78 -5.63 0.97
N ALA A 151 -9.57 -5.07 0.91
CA ALA A 151 -9.30 -3.66 1.15
C ALA A 151 -9.58 -2.77 -0.06
N THR A 152 -9.49 -3.30 -1.29
CA THR A 152 -9.50 -2.52 -2.53
C THR A 152 -10.64 -2.87 -3.48
N GLY A 153 -11.38 -3.94 -3.23
CA GLY A 153 -12.38 -4.47 -4.16
C GLY A 153 -11.79 -5.11 -5.42
N ALA A 154 -10.48 -5.36 -5.45
CA ALA A 154 -9.78 -5.90 -6.61
C ALA A 154 -10.30 -7.28 -7.04
N ALA A 155 -10.39 -7.49 -8.36
CA ALA A 155 -10.76 -8.78 -8.94
C ALA A 155 -9.62 -9.82 -8.82
N ASP A 156 -9.95 -11.10 -9.10
CA ASP A 156 -8.90 -12.13 -9.26
C ASP A 156 -8.15 -11.93 -10.57
N SER A 157 -6.83 -11.90 -10.53
CA SER A 157 -5.99 -11.74 -11.75
C SER A 157 -5.98 -12.97 -12.66
N ARG A 158 -6.59 -14.09 -12.26
CA ARG A 158 -6.62 -15.36 -13.00
C ARG A 158 -7.82 -15.55 -13.92
N ARG A 159 -8.45 -14.45 -14.38
CA ARG A 159 -9.51 -14.55 -15.37
C ARG A 159 -9.00 -14.24 -16.76
#